data_9981e4ed13bfcdf9d68094c7a294d8fd
#
_entry.id   9981e4ed13bfcdf9d68094c7a294d8fd
#
_cell.length_a   1.000
_cell.length_b   1.000
_cell.length_c   1.000
_cell.angle_alpha   90.00
_cell.angle_beta   90.00
_cell.angle_gamma   90.00
#
_symmetry.space_group_name_H-M   'P 1'
#
loop_
_entity.id
_entity.type
_entity.pdbx_description
1 polymer ?
#
loop_
_entity_poly.entity_id
_entity_poly.type
_entity_poly.pdbx_seq_one_letter_code
_entity_poly.pdbx_strand_id
1 'polypeptide(L)'
;SLIPFAFTQGPGQAASFGAVYEQFGWENAAMVGVTFAAIGFLVAFLVGIPAAKMGIKRGLAKNCGEIDSTILKGYYKKEEQPNHNVTDTTYNGNIESMGFHFAIIGLCYVGAIGISKLFALVPGFIGQSMGGLLFFNGMLAAYVVKFLMKKFKVDFMLDDGLLNKVTGWTSDYLVVCAFMAISFNVIGKWMAPICIEAAIVTAITVIVCFYFGKRFG
;
A
#
# COMPACT_ATOMS: atom_id res chain seq x y z
N SER A 1 -16.61 12.11 0.55
CA SER A 1 -16.42 10.69 0.85
C SER A 1 -14.94 10.30 0.82
N LEU A 2 -14.48 9.51 1.79
CA LEU A 2 -13.13 8.95 1.86
C LEU A 2 -12.97 7.64 1.07
N ILE A 3 -14.05 7.08 0.55
CA ILE A 3 -14.07 5.78 -0.14
C ILE A 3 -13.02 5.64 -1.23
N PRO A 4 -12.85 6.59 -2.18
CA PRO A 4 -11.90 6.41 -3.28
C PRO A 4 -10.46 6.23 -2.80
N PHE A 5 -10.12 6.85 -1.67
CA PHE A 5 -8.76 6.84 -1.13
C PHE A 5 -8.54 5.75 -0.08
N ALA A 6 -9.60 5.29 0.54
CA ALA A 6 -9.53 4.37 1.67
C ALA A 6 -9.83 2.93 1.25
N PHE A 7 -10.95 2.69 0.57
CA PHE A 7 -11.43 1.35 0.26
C PHE A 7 -10.53 0.60 -0.73
N THR A 8 -9.97 1.32 -1.71
CA THR A 8 -9.19 0.70 -2.81
C THR A 8 -7.68 0.89 -2.68
N GLN A 9 -7.22 1.88 -1.93
CA GLN A 9 -5.81 2.26 -1.86
C GLN A 9 -5.11 1.88 -0.56
N GLY A 10 -5.86 1.37 0.40
CA GLY A 10 -5.33 0.84 1.64
C GLY A 10 -5.17 1.86 2.78
N PRO A 11 -4.76 1.37 3.98
CA PRO A 11 -4.83 2.15 5.22
C PRO A 11 -3.86 3.33 5.29
N GLY A 12 -2.70 3.25 4.63
CA GLY A 12 -1.71 4.33 4.64
C GLY A 12 -2.23 5.60 3.95
N GLN A 13 -2.86 5.46 2.79
CA GLN A 13 -3.49 6.58 2.10
C GLN A 13 -4.75 7.03 2.81
N ALA A 14 -5.55 6.11 3.33
CA ALA A 14 -6.73 6.40 4.12
C ALA A 14 -6.42 7.29 5.33
N ALA A 15 -5.35 6.97 6.07
CA ALA A 15 -4.89 7.77 7.20
C ALA A 15 -4.39 9.15 6.76
N SER A 16 -3.61 9.21 5.67
CA SER A 16 -3.05 10.48 5.16
C SER A 16 -4.14 11.44 4.68
N PHE A 17 -5.08 10.98 3.87
CA PHE A 17 -6.21 11.81 3.44
C PHE A 17 -7.15 12.13 4.59
N GLY A 18 -7.38 11.18 5.50
CA GLY A 18 -8.16 11.41 6.71
C GLY A 18 -7.59 12.54 7.56
N ALA A 19 -6.26 12.55 7.78
CA ALA A 19 -5.58 13.62 8.51
C ALA A 19 -5.73 15.00 7.83
N VAL A 20 -5.74 15.04 6.48
CA VAL A 20 -6.05 16.28 5.75
C VAL A 20 -7.49 16.73 5.99
N TYR A 21 -8.47 15.81 5.96
CA TYR A 21 -9.86 16.15 6.24
C TYR A 21 -10.07 16.63 7.68
N GLU A 22 -9.30 16.09 8.66
CA GLU A 22 -9.34 16.57 10.06
C GLU A 22 -8.90 18.03 10.19
N GLN A 23 -7.92 18.45 9.40
CA GLN A 23 -7.51 19.87 9.34
C GLN A 23 -8.63 20.80 8.84
N PHE A 24 -9.59 20.28 8.08
CA PHE A 24 -10.77 21.00 7.60
C PHE A 24 -12.02 20.80 8.48
N GLY A 25 -11.86 20.26 9.68
CA GLY A 25 -12.92 20.18 10.68
C GLY A 25 -13.74 18.91 10.68
N TRP A 26 -13.33 17.86 9.95
CA TRP A 26 -13.98 16.56 10.05
C TRP A 26 -13.28 15.69 11.11
N GLU A 27 -13.77 15.74 12.33
CA GLU A 27 -13.24 14.95 13.45
C GLU A 27 -13.23 13.45 13.17
N ASN A 28 -12.13 12.77 13.51
CA ASN A 28 -11.92 11.33 13.34
C ASN A 28 -11.95 10.84 11.88
N ALA A 29 -11.72 11.70 10.89
CA ALA A 29 -11.76 11.31 9.49
C ALA A 29 -10.69 10.25 9.15
N ALA A 30 -9.50 10.31 9.75
CA ALA A 30 -8.44 9.32 9.58
C ALA A 30 -8.91 7.93 10.04
N MET A 31 -9.61 7.85 11.19
CA MET A 31 -10.13 6.59 11.70
C MET A 31 -11.26 6.02 10.84
N VAL A 32 -12.18 6.87 10.38
CA VAL A 32 -13.21 6.47 9.41
C VAL A 32 -12.57 5.94 8.12
N GLY A 33 -11.54 6.62 7.62
CA GLY A 33 -10.80 6.19 6.45
C GLY A 33 -10.14 4.82 6.64
N VAL A 34 -9.42 4.61 7.74
CA VAL A 34 -8.79 3.32 8.07
C VAL A 34 -9.84 2.21 8.19
N THR A 35 -11.04 2.51 8.70
CA THR A 35 -12.15 1.54 8.77
C THR A 35 -12.62 1.13 7.37
N PHE A 36 -12.77 2.07 6.44
CA PHE A 36 -13.07 1.74 5.04
C PHE A 36 -11.99 0.87 4.41
N ALA A 37 -10.70 1.15 4.70
CA ALA A 37 -9.60 0.33 4.20
C ALA A 37 -9.66 -1.10 4.74
N ALA A 38 -9.96 -1.28 6.03
CA ALA A 38 -10.11 -2.58 6.65
C ALA A 38 -11.26 -3.39 6.02
N ILE A 39 -12.41 -2.75 5.80
CA ILE A 39 -13.54 -3.40 5.10
C ILE A 39 -13.14 -3.72 3.65
N GLY A 40 -12.37 -2.85 2.98
CA GLY A 40 -11.84 -3.09 1.65
C GLY A 40 -10.98 -4.35 1.59
N PHE A 41 -10.12 -4.60 2.57
CA PHE A 41 -9.36 -5.85 2.67
C PHE A 41 -10.26 -7.07 2.84
N LEU A 42 -11.27 -7.02 3.72
CA LEU A 42 -12.22 -8.12 3.88
C LEU A 42 -12.94 -8.42 2.56
N VAL A 43 -13.39 -7.39 1.85
CA VAL A 43 -14.02 -7.55 0.54
C VAL A 43 -13.04 -8.12 -0.50
N ALA A 44 -11.79 -7.68 -0.50
CA ALA A 44 -10.77 -8.21 -1.41
C ALA A 44 -10.56 -9.73 -1.19
N PHE A 45 -10.54 -10.18 0.07
CA PHE A 45 -10.40 -11.60 0.38
C PHE A 45 -11.68 -12.40 0.09
N LEU A 46 -12.84 -11.90 0.52
CA LEU A 46 -14.10 -12.66 0.45
C LEU A 46 -14.73 -12.63 -0.95
N VAL A 47 -14.55 -11.54 -1.69
CA VAL A 47 -15.17 -11.34 -3.01
C VAL A 47 -14.10 -11.31 -4.11
N GLY A 48 -13.02 -10.57 -3.93
CA GLY A 48 -11.99 -10.37 -4.95
C GLY A 48 -11.27 -11.65 -5.33
N ILE A 49 -10.79 -12.44 -4.35
CA ILE A 49 -10.09 -13.71 -4.63
C ILE A 49 -11.01 -14.74 -5.33
N PRO A 50 -12.24 -15.00 -4.87
CA PRO A 50 -13.15 -15.87 -5.60
C PRO A 50 -13.48 -15.37 -7.00
N ALA A 51 -13.68 -14.06 -7.18
CA ALA A 51 -13.95 -13.46 -8.47
C ALA A 51 -12.76 -13.63 -9.44
N ALA A 52 -11.53 -13.39 -8.96
CA ALA A 52 -10.30 -13.62 -9.74
C ALA A 52 -10.16 -15.09 -10.16
N LYS A 53 -10.34 -16.03 -9.22
CA LYS A 53 -10.32 -17.48 -9.51
C LYS A 53 -11.37 -17.87 -10.55
N MET A 54 -12.56 -17.29 -10.48
CA MET A 54 -13.63 -17.53 -11.46
C MET A 54 -13.26 -16.96 -12.83
N GLY A 55 -12.68 -15.76 -12.87
CA GLY A 55 -12.20 -15.14 -14.11
C GLY A 55 -11.14 -15.99 -14.82
N ILE A 56 -10.18 -16.51 -14.07
CA ILE A 56 -9.13 -17.41 -14.60
C ILE A 56 -9.75 -18.72 -15.11
N LYS A 57 -10.60 -19.36 -14.34
CA LYS A 57 -11.28 -20.62 -14.75
C LYS A 57 -12.13 -20.45 -16.00
N ARG A 58 -12.70 -19.27 -16.24
CA ARG A 58 -13.51 -18.97 -17.42
C ARG A 58 -12.67 -18.49 -18.62
N GLY A 59 -11.34 -18.47 -18.50
CA GLY A 59 -10.45 -18.01 -19.58
C GLY A 59 -10.55 -16.52 -19.88
N LEU A 60 -11.06 -15.71 -18.94
CA LEU A 60 -11.18 -14.26 -19.10
C LEU A 60 -9.84 -13.54 -18.88
N ALA A 61 -8.87 -14.19 -18.25
CA ALA A 61 -7.54 -13.66 -17.97
C ALA A 61 -6.55 -14.20 -19.01
N LYS A 62 -6.21 -13.39 -20.02
CA LYS A 62 -5.30 -13.80 -21.12
C LYS A 62 -3.83 -13.84 -20.72
N ASN A 63 -3.43 -13.05 -19.73
CA ASN A 63 -2.05 -12.86 -19.30
C ASN A 63 -1.74 -13.55 -17.97
N CYS A 64 -2.60 -14.43 -17.46
CA CYS A 64 -2.25 -15.24 -16.31
C CYS A 64 -1.38 -16.40 -16.79
N GLY A 65 -0.13 -16.47 -16.30
CA GLY A 65 0.69 -17.68 -16.41
C GLY A 65 0.01 -18.87 -15.75
N GLU A 66 0.53 -20.06 -15.98
CA GLU A 66 0.06 -21.26 -15.27
C GLU A 66 0.11 -21.02 -13.75
N ILE A 67 -1.02 -21.21 -13.09
CA ILE A 67 -1.07 -21.10 -11.62
C ILE A 67 -0.32 -22.32 -11.08
N ASP A 68 0.94 -22.13 -10.73
CA ASP A 68 1.75 -23.14 -10.10
C ASP A 68 1.08 -23.62 -8.80
N SER A 69 1.17 -24.91 -8.56
CA SER A 69 0.68 -25.55 -7.32
C SER A 69 1.26 -24.89 -6.06
N THR A 70 2.42 -24.29 -6.17
CA THR A 70 3.14 -23.54 -5.13
C THR A 70 2.37 -22.30 -4.67
N ILE A 71 1.77 -21.55 -5.62
CA ILE A 71 0.94 -20.36 -5.32
C ILE A 71 -0.31 -20.76 -4.52
N LEU A 72 -0.90 -21.91 -4.84
CA LEU A 72 -2.09 -22.40 -4.15
C LEU A 72 -1.78 -22.91 -2.74
N LYS A 73 -0.59 -23.49 -2.53
CA LYS A 73 -0.15 -24.03 -1.24
C LYS A 73 0.45 -22.96 -0.33
N GLY A 74 0.99 -21.89 -0.88
CA GLY A 74 1.63 -20.80 -0.13
C GLY A 74 3.04 -21.12 0.40
N TYR A 75 3.64 -22.27 0.00
CA TYR A 75 5.01 -22.62 0.37
C TYR A 75 5.68 -23.45 -0.74
N TYR A 76 7.02 -23.36 -0.80
CA TYR A 76 7.83 -24.18 -1.71
C TYR A 76 8.18 -25.52 -1.07
N LYS A 77 8.18 -26.57 -1.85
CA LYS A 77 8.82 -27.82 -1.43
C LYS A 77 10.34 -27.63 -1.39
N LYS A 78 11.05 -28.47 -0.61
CA LYS A 78 12.49 -28.37 -0.42
C LYS A 78 13.28 -28.34 -1.75
N GLU A 79 12.79 -29.05 -2.75
CA GLU A 79 13.42 -29.20 -4.08
C GLU A 79 13.05 -28.05 -5.04
N GLU A 80 11.95 -27.33 -4.74
CA GLU A 80 11.41 -26.23 -5.55
C GLU A 80 11.76 -24.85 -4.99
N GLN A 81 12.59 -24.78 -3.92
CA GLN A 81 12.98 -23.52 -3.32
C GLN A 81 13.81 -22.70 -4.32
N PRO A 82 13.39 -21.47 -4.64
CA PRO A 82 14.15 -20.62 -5.55
C PRO A 82 15.54 -20.35 -4.96
N ASN A 83 16.56 -20.42 -5.79
CA ASN A 83 17.87 -19.91 -5.42
C ASN A 83 17.73 -18.46 -4.95
N HIS A 84 18.49 -18.07 -3.94
CA HIS A 84 18.36 -16.77 -3.27
C HIS A 84 18.27 -15.62 -4.27
N ASN A 85 17.10 -14.96 -4.33
CA ASN A 85 16.88 -13.77 -5.13
C ASN A 85 17.31 -12.48 -4.38
N VAL A 86 18.17 -12.61 -3.39
CA VAL A 86 18.64 -11.52 -2.56
C VAL A 86 20.17 -11.55 -2.60
N THR A 87 20.76 -10.46 -3.02
CA THR A 87 22.21 -10.30 -3.11
C THR A 87 22.68 -9.42 -1.95
N ASP A 88 23.72 -9.88 -1.25
CA ASP A 88 24.41 -9.03 -0.29
C ASP A 88 25.14 -7.92 -1.04
N THR A 89 24.66 -6.69 -0.89
CA THR A 89 25.22 -5.51 -1.57
C THR A 89 26.30 -4.81 -0.75
N THR A 90 26.40 -5.18 0.53
CA THR A 90 27.42 -4.67 1.46
C THR A 90 28.18 -5.83 2.12
N TYR A 91 29.39 -5.56 2.57
CA TYR A 91 30.14 -6.56 3.33
C TYR A 91 29.57 -6.67 4.76
N ASN A 92 28.91 -7.77 5.05
CA ASN A 92 28.18 -8.00 6.30
C ASN A 92 29.04 -7.91 7.56
N GLY A 93 30.37 -8.03 7.45
CA GLY A 93 31.30 -7.81 8.57
C GLY A 93 31.37 -6.36 9.06
N ASN A 94 30.99 -5.39 8.20
CA ASN A 94 30.98 -3.96 8.51
C ASN A 94 29.55 -3.42 8.62
N ILE A 95 28.75 -3.64 7.59
CA ILE A 95 27.35 -3.16 7.52
C ILE A 95 26.53 -4.29 6.92
N GLU A 96 25.53 -4.75 7.65
CA GLU A 96 24.61 -5.77 7.18
C GLU A 96 23.71 -5.19 6.06
N SER A 97 23.53 -5.91 4.95
CA SER A 97 22.83 -5.44 3.76
C SER A 97 21.38 -5.01 4.03
N MET A 98 20.66 -5.75 4.87
CA MET A 98 19.29 -5.40 5.25
C MET A 98 19.25 -4.11 6.09
N GLY A 99 20.20 -3.96 7.04
CA GLY A 99 20.36 -2.76 7.85
C GLY A 99 20.64 -1.52 7.00
N PHE A 100 21.48 -1.66 5.97
CA PHE A 100 21.73 -0.59 4.99
C PHE A 100 20.45 -0.17 4.26
N HIS A 101 19.65 -1.12 3.77
CA HIS A 101 18.39 -0.81 3.10
C HIS A 101 17.37 -0.13 4.03
N PHE A 102 17.28 -0.57 5.29
CA PHE A 102 16.46 0.13 6.30
C PHE A 102 16.95 1.56 6.56
N ALA A 103 18.26 1.79 6.58
CA ALA A 103 18.81 3.14 6.74
C ALA A 103 18.43 4.05 5.56
N ILE A 104 18.48 3.53 4.32
CA ILE A 104 18.03 4.28 3.13
C ILE A 104 16.53 4.57 3.18
N ILE A 105 15.70 3.62 3.60
CA ILE A 105 14.26 3.85 3.79
C ILE A 105 14.03 4.92 4.88
N GLY A 106 14.77 4.85 5.98
CA GLY A 106 14.73 5.86 7.04
C GLY A 106 15.13 7.25 6.54
N LEU A 107 16.15 7.34 5.69
CA LEU A 107 16.56 8.60 5.04
C LEU A 107 15.44 9.15 4.14
N CYS A 108 14.76 8.30 3.37
CA CYS A 108 13.61 8.70 2.57
C CYS A 108 12.46 9.21 3.45
N TYR A 109 12.22 8.60 4.62
CA TYR A 109 11.20 9.04 5.57
C TYR A 109 11.53 10.42 6.16
N VAL A 110 12.78 10.64 6.59
CA VAL A 110 13.23 11.97 7.04
C VAL A 110 13.10 13.01 5.92
N GLY A 111 13.46 12.63 4.69
CA GLY A 111 13.27 13.48 3.51
C GLY A 111 11.79 13.81 3.27
N ALA A 112 10.89 12.85 3.46
CA ALA A 112 9.44 13.06 3.35
C ALA A 112 8.93 14.10 4.36
N ILE A 113 9.40 14.04 5.60
CA ILE A 113 9.06 15.04 6.63
C ILE A 113 9.60 16.43 6.23
N GLY A 114 10.82 16.50 5.70
CA GLY A 114 11.40 17.75 5.18
C GLY A 114 10.56 18.35 4.07
N ILE A 115 10.17 17.55 3.08
CA ILE A 115 9.31 17.97 1.95
C ILE A 115 7.93 18.39 2.47
N SER A 116 7.35 17.65 3.40
CA SER A 116 6.08 17.99 4.05
C SER A 116 6.12 19.37 4.70
N LYS A 117 7.18 19.66 5.44
CA LYS A 117 7.40 21.00 6.05
C LYS A 117 7.59 22.11 5.01
N LEU A 118 8.26 21.83 3.91
CA LEU A 118 8.41 22.80 2.80
C LEU A 118 7.07 23.12 2.16
N PHE A 119 6.23 22.11 1.90
CA PHE A 119 4.88 22.38 1.39
C PHE A 119 4.01 23.13 2.39
N ALA A 120 4.16 22.89 3.69
CA ALA A 120 3.42 23.62 4.73
C ALA A 120 3.75 25.11 4.78
N LEU A 121 4.89 25.56 4.21
CA LEU A 121 5.22 27.00 4.06
C LEU A 121 4.40 27.68 2.97
N VAL A 122 3.82 26.92 2.04
CA VAL A 122 2.94 27.47 1.00
C VAL A 122 1.58 27.78 1.61
N PRO A 123 1.14 29.06 1.63
CA PRO A 123 -0.15 29.41 2.22
C PRO A 123 -1.31 28.86 1.41
N GLY A 124 -2.39 28.49 2.11
CA GLY A 124 -3.65 28.05 1.52
C GLY A 124 -3.83 26.54 1.44
N PHE A 125 -4.94 26.14 0.83
CA PHE A 125 -5.40 24.74 0.74
C PHE A 125 -4.35 23.78 0.13
N ILE A 126 -3.65 24.25 -0.91
CA ILE A 126 -2.67 23.40 -1.63
C ILE A 126 -1.49 23.05 -0.73
N GLY A 127 -0.94 24.01 0.00
CA GLY A 127 0.19 23.76 0.89
C GLY A 127 -0.15 22.80 2.03
N GLN A 128 -1.30 23.01 2.68
CA GLN A 128 -1.78 22.12 3.74
C GLN A 128 -2.06 20.70 3.23
N SER A 129 -2.74 20.58 2.10
CA SER A 129 -3.06 19.28 1.52
C SER A 129 -1.81 18.50 1.10
N MET A 130 -0.88 19.13 0.38
CA MET A 130 0.38 18.53 -0.06
C MET A 130 1.29 18.20 1.13
N GLY A 131 1.36 19.06 2.13
CA GLY A 131 2.10 18.79 3.37
C GLY A 131 1.54 17.61 4.15
N GLY A 132 0.22 17.42 4.17
CA GLY A 132 -0.44 16.30 4.84
C GLY A 132 -0.28 14.94 4.14
N LEU A 133 0.02 14.91 2.85
CA LEU A 133 0.17 13.68 2.06
C LEU A 133 1.55 13.04 2.25
N LEU A 134 1.82 12.49 3.43
CA LEU A 134 3.14 11.97 3.79
C LEU A 134 3.61 10.85 2.85
N PHE A 135 2.70 9.98 2.37
CA PHE A 135 3.04 8.92 1.40
C PHE A 135 3.56 9.50 0.07
N PHE A 136 2.94 10.58 -0.43
CA PHE A 136 3.35 11.25 -1.65
C PHE A 136 4.74 11.91 -1.47
N ASN A 137 4.94 12.60 -0.35
CA ASN A 137 6.21 13.22 0.01
C ASN A 137 7.32 12.16 0.16
N GLY A 138 6.98 10.97 0.69
CA GLY A 138 7.89 9.82 0.77
C GLY A 138 8.31 9.30 -0.60
N MET A 139 7.37 9.22 -1.52
CA MET A 139 7.67 8.83 -2.90
C MET A 139 8.59 9.85 -3.58
N LEU A 140 8.35 11.16 -3.42
CA LEU A 140 9.23 12.20 -3.93
C LEU A 140 10.64 12.11 -3.33
N ALA A 141 10.75 11.92 -2.01
CA ALA A 141 12.02 11.74 -1.33
C ALA A 141 12.77 10.51 -1.86
N ALA A 142 12.09 9.39 -2.08
CA ALA A 142 12.69 8.18 -2.64
C ALA A 142 13.21 8.40 -4.07
N TYR A 143 12.48 9.14 -4.91
CA TYR A 143 12.97 9.52 -6.24
C TYR A 143 14.23 10.37 -6.17
N VAL A 144 14.28 11.35 -5.26
CA VAL A 144 15.45 12.21 -5.05
C VAL A 144 16.65 11.36 -4.59
N VAL A 145 16.47 10.48 -3.62
CA VAL A 145 17.53 9.58 -3.12
C VAL A 145 18.01 8.67 -4.24
N LYS A 146 17.12 8.02 -4.98
CA LYS A 146 17.48 7.16 -6.12
C LYS A 146 18.21 7.92 -7.21
N PHE A 147 17.79 9.15 -7.52
CA PHE A 147 18.47 10.02 -8.48
C PHE A 147 19.89 10.38 -8.02
N LEU A 148 20.07 10.75 -6.75
CA LEU A 148 21.37 11.04 -6.18
C LEU A 148 22.29 9.82 -6.19
N MET A 149 21.80 8.66 -5.79
CA MET A 149 22.56 7.41 -5.81
C MET A 149 23.04 7.08 -7.24
N LYS A 150 22.16 7.25 -8.23
CA LYS A 150 22.51 7.05 -9.64
C LYS A 150 23.56 8.07 -10.12
N LYS A 151 23.42 9.34 -9.73
CA LYS A 151 24.39 10.40 -10.07
C LYS A 151 25.78 10.11 -9.48
N PHE A 152 25.84 9.59 -8.26
CA PHE A 152 27.08 9.19 -7.60
C PHE A 152 27.56 7.78 -7.99
N LYS A 153 26.82 7.07 -8.86
CA LYS A 153 27.13 5.70 -9.32
C LYS A 153 27.19 4.68 -8.18
N VAL A 154 26.38 4.86 -7.15
CA VAL A 154 26.26 3.95 -6.00
C VAL A 154 24.90 3.22 -5.96
N ASP A 155 24.14 3.28 -7.04
CA ASP A 155 22.83 2.62 -7.19
C ASP A 155 22.92 1.08 -7.16
N PHE A 156 24.10 0.50 -7.49
CA PHE A 156 24.37 -0.93 -7.36
C PHE A 156 24.29 -1.45 -5.92
N MET A 157 24.33 -0.56 -4.93
CA MET A 157 24.18 -0.91 -3.52
C MET A 157 22.71 -1.19 -3.11
N LEU A 158 21.74 -0.91 -3.99
CA LEU A 158 20.33 -1.23 -3.76
C LEU A 158 19.99 -2.56 -4.43
N ASP A 159 19.49 -3.50 -3.63
CA ASP A 159 18.96 -4.77 -4.10
C ASP A 159 17.44 -4.73 -4.13
N ASP A 160 16.85 -4.89 -5.33
CA ASP A 160 15.40 -4.87 -5.52
C ASP A 160 14.72 -6.07 -4.81
N GLY A 161 15.41 -7.19 -4.67
CA GLY A 161 14.91 -8.37 -3.96
C GLY A 161 14.73 -8.10 -2.47
N LEU A 162 15.71 -7.44 -1.84
CA LEU A 162 15.62 -6.98 -0.43
C LEU A 162 14.51 -5.95 -0.25
N LEU A 163 14.43 -4.95 -1.11
CA LEU A 163 13.38 -3.93 -1.06
C LEU A 163 11.99 -4.54 -1.18
N ASN A 164 11.80 -5.51 -2.06
CA ASN A 164 10.52 -6.21 -2.22
C ASN A 164 10.14 -7.02 -0.97
N LYS A 165 11.11 -7.69 -0.32
CA LYS A 165 10.87 -8.41 0.94
C LYS A 165 10.50 -7.46 2.07
N VAL A 166 11.22 -6.34 2.21
CA VAL A 166 10.91 -5.30 3.21
C VAL A 166 9.53 -4.71 2.96
N THR A 167 9.17 -4.44 1.69
CA THR A 167 7.85 -3.93 1.32
C THR A 167 6.75 -4.90 1.71
N GLY A 168 6.89 -6.19 1.38
CA GLY A 168 5.92 -7.22 1.75
C GLY A 168 5.71 -7.29 3.26
N TRP A 169 6.80 -7.42 4.01
CA TRP A 169 6.78 -7.47 5.47
C TRP A 169 6.15 -6.21 6.10
N THR A 170 6.55 -5.03 5.65
CA THR A 170 6.01 -3.75 6.14
C THR A 170 4.51 -3.62 5.82
N SER A 171 4.07 -4.09 4.64
CA SER A 171 2.66 -4.09 4.26
C SER A 171 1.81 -4.95 5.17
N ASP A 172 2.29 -6.15 5.54
CA ASP A 172 1.58 -7.04 6.47
C ASP A 172 1.42 -6.38 7.85
N TYR A 173 2.49 -5.77 8.38
CA TYR A 173 2.42 -5.02 9.64
C TYR A 173 1.48 -3.83 9.55
N LEU A 174 1.51 -3.08 8.44
CA LEU A 174 0.61 -1.94 8.23
C LEU A 174 -0.86 -2.37 8.30
N VAL A 175 -1.19 -3.51 7.67
CA VAL A 175 -2.55 -4.06 7.69
C VAL A 175 -2.97 -4.42 9.11
N VAL A 176 -2.12 -5.15 9.85
CA VAL A 176 -2.41 -5.54 11.24
C VAL A 176 -2.58 -4.32 12.12
N CYS A 177 -1.65 -3.36 12.05
CA CYS A 177 -1.75 -2.12 12.84
C CYS A 177 -2.99 -1.31 12.51
N ALA A 178 -3.40 -1.28 11.23
CA ALA A 178 -4.62 -0.61 10.80
C ALA A 178 -5.87 -1.24 11.44
N PHE A 179 -5.95 -2.58 11.47
CA PHE A 179 -7.05 -3.27 12.15
C PHE A 179 -7.05 -3.01 13.66
N MET A 180 -5.88 -2.99 14.29
CA MET A 180 -5.77 -2.71 15.73
C MET A 180 -6.11 -1.27 16.09
N ALA A 181 -5.89 -0.32 15.21
CA ALA A 181 -6.20 1.10 15.41
C ALA A 181 -7.71 1.42 15.35
N ILE A 182 -8.53 0.46 14.96
CA ILE A 182 -9.98 0.65 14.83
C ILE A 182 -10.62 0.77 16.21
N SER A 183 -11.17 1.96 16.52
CA SER A 183 -11.92 2.18 17.75
C SER A 183 -13.41 1.95 17.51
N PHE A 184 -13.97 0.90 18.14
CA PHE A 184 -15.37 0.53 18.00
C PHE A 184 -16.33 1.62 18.47
N ASN A 185 -15.94 2.44 19.45
CA ASN A 185 -16.78 3.52 19.97
C ASN A 185 -16.99 4.65 18.95
N VAL A 186 -15.97 4.97 18.14
CA VAL A 186 -16.07 6.00 17.09
C VAL A 186 -16.82 5.45 15.88
N ILE A 187 -16.57 4.19 15.54
CA ILE A 187 -17.19 3.54 14.38
C ILE A 187 -18.67 3.30 14.58
N GLY A 188 -19.13 3.04 15.81
CA GLY A 188 -20.54 2.76 16.09
C GLY A 188 -21.50 3.79 15.49
N LYS A 189 -21.12 5.07 15.46
CA LYS A 189 -21.90 6.16 14.86
C LYS A 189 -21.90 6.13 13.32
N TRP A 190 -20.84 5.62 12.71
CA TRP A 190 -20.61 5.65 11.27
C TRP A 190 -20.76 4.28 10.60
N MET A 191 -21.02 3.22 11.37
CA MET A 191 -21.06 1.84 10.87
C MET A 191 -22.09 1.65 9.77
N ALA A 192 -23.31 2.14 9.95
CA ALA A 192 -24.37 1.97 8.96
C ALA A 192 -24.03 2.63 7.61
N PRO A 193 -23.67 3.93 7.55
CA PRO A 193 -23.25 4.54 6.28
C PRO A 193 -22.00 3.86 5.69
N ILE A 194 -21.01 3.49 6.50
CA ILE A 194 -19.81 2.80 6.02
C ILE A 194 -20.15 1.46 5.35
N CYS A 195 -20.99 0.64 5.98
CA CYS A 195 -21.39 -0.65 5.42
C CYS A 195 -22.22 -0.50 4.13
N ILE A 196 -23.13 0.45 4.09
CA ILE A 196 -23.97 0.71 2.90
C ILE A 196 -23.08 1.17 1.74
N GLU A 197 -22.22 2.15 1.97
CA GLU A 197 -21.32 2.66 0.94
C GLU A 197 -20.35 1.57 0.45
N ALA A 198 -19.77 0.77 1.36
CA ALA A 198 -18.89 -0.33 1.01
C ALA A 198 -19.61 -1.41 0.17
N ALA A 199 -20.85 -1.75 0.50
CA ALA A 199 -21.64 -2.72 -0.26
C ALA A 199 -21.96 -2.20 -1.68
N ILE A 200 -22.34 -0.94 -1.82
CA ILE A 200 -22.61 -0.32 -3.13
C ILE A 200 -21.34 -0.30 -3.98
N VAL A 201 -20.23 0.17 -3.42
CA VAL A 201 -18.95 0.24 -4.15
C VAL A 201 -18.46 -1.16 -4.54
N THR A 202 -18.60 -2.15 -3.67
CA THR A 202 -18.26 -3.55 -3.98
C THR A 202 -19.07 -4.06 -5.16
N ALA A 203 -20.40 -3.87 -5.13
CA ALA A 203 -21.28 -4.31 -6.21
C ALA A 203 -20.90 -3.66 -7.56
N ILE A 204 -20.69 -2.34 -7.55
CA ILE A 204 -20.27 -1.59 -8.75
C ILE A 204 -18.91 -2.11 -9.24
N THR A 205 -17.93 -2.29 -8.35
CA THR A 205 -16.59 -2.75 -8.72
C THR A 205 -16.64 -4.14 -9.35
N VAL A 206 -17.40 -5.07 -8.78
CA VAL A 206 -17.57 -6.42 -9.35
C VAL A 206 -18.19 -6.35 -10.75
N ILE A 207 -19.26 -5.59 -10.93
CA ILE A 207 -19.92 -5.42 -12.24
C ILE A 207 -18.92 -4.83 -13.25
N VAL A 208 -18.23 -3.75 -12.89
CA VAL A 208 -17.25 -3.08 -13.75
C VAL A 208 -16.10 -4.03 -14.11
N CYS A 209 -15.53 -4.75 -13.15
CA CYS A 209 -14.46 -5.70 -13.40
C CYS A 209 -14.87 -6.81 -14.37
N PHE A 210 -16.06 -7.41 -14.21
CA PHE A 210 -16.51 -8.44 -15.12
C PHE A 210 -16.90 -7.89 -16.50
N TYR A 211 -17.52 -6.70 -16.57
CA TYR A 211 -17.91 -6.07 -17.83
C TYR A 211 -16.70 -5.65 -18.65
N PHE A 212 -15.80 -4.88 -18.04
CA PHE A 212 -14.63 -4.37 -18.76
C PHE A 212 -13.52 -5.41 -18.89
N GLY A 213 -13.31 -6.29 -17.90
CA GLY A 213 -12.35 -7.38 -17.96
C GLY A 213 -12.63 -8.30 -19.15
N LYS A 214 -13.91 -8.60 -19.44
CA LYS A 214 -14.29 -9.37 -20.63
C LYS A 214 -14.01 -8.63 -21.95
N ARG A 215 -14.05 -7.29 -21.94
CA ARG A 215 -13.95 -6.48 -23.17
C ARG A 215 -12.49 -6.11 -23.49
N PHE A 216 -11.66 -5.90 -22.48
CA PHE A 216 -10.28 -5.44 -22.65
C PHE A 216 -9.23 -6.53 -22.35
N GLY A 217 -9.57 -7.62 -21.71
CA GLY A 217 -8.74 -8.81 -21.45
C GLY A 217 -8.90 -9.81 -22.57
#